data_4c6245235428f49837168a70388eb649
#
_entry.id   4c6245235428f49837168a70388eb649
#
_cell.length_a   1.000
_cell.length_b   1.000
_cell.length_c   1.000
_cell.angle_alpha   90.00
_cell.angle_beta   90.00
_cell.angle_gamma   90.00
#
_symmetry.space_group_name_H-M   'P 1'
#
loop_
_entity.id
_entity.type
_entity.pdbx_description
1 polymer ?
#
loop_
_entity_poly.entity_id
_entity_poly.type
_entity_poly.pdbx_seq_one_letter_code
_entity_poly.pdbx_strand_id
1 'polypeptide(L)'
;KTHTIKTAGKRKVWFKFMIEFKDVSKVYPNGVVGLDNVNLKIEQGEFVAIIGLSGAGKSTLLRTINRMHDITSGTLTVDGLEVKNLKGKELRTFRRKIGMIFQSFNLVTRTTVIRNVLMAKVPEMPFWRVLLGVFKKEDKMQALESLDKVGILDKAYIRADQLSGGQQQRVALARTLAQNPEIILADEPVAALDPVTAKQVMSDFRKINQDMNISILINIHHVELALEYADRIIGIRAGKIVYDGPSENVTQDVLNTIYEGKIPEKTEEA
;
A
#
# COMPACT_ATOMS: atom_id res chain seq x y z
N LYS A 1 29.91 0.01 4.84
CA LYS A 1 31.15 -0.30 4.07
C LYS A 1 30.69 -0.76 2.69
N THR A 2 30.92 0.10 1.69
CA THR A 2 30.57 -0.11 0.28
C THR A 2 31.70 -0.93 -0.36
N HIS A 3 31.44 -2.14 -0.82
CA HIS A 3 32.37 -2.88 -1.65
C HIS A 3 32.07 -2.59 -3.13
N THR A 4 32.96 -1.78 -3.74
CA THR A 4 32.97 -1.49 -5.17
C THR A 4 33.79 -2.56 -5.86
N ILE A 5 33.17 -3.37 -6.73
CA ILE A 5 33.88 -4.19 -7.72
C ILE A 5 33.59 -3.58 -9.10
N LYS A 6 34.63 -2.97 -9.70
CA LYS A 6 34.61 -2.52 -11.10
C LYS A 6 34.81 -3.71 -12.03
N THR A 7 33.83 -3.98 -12.87
CA THR A 7 34.03 -4.71 -14.12
C THR A 7 33.32 -3.99 -15.26
N ALA A 8 33.99 -3.91 -16.39
CA ALA A 8 33.66 -3.07 -17.54
C ALA A 8 32.27 -3.35 -18.14
N GLY A 9 31.53 -2.29 -18.42
CA GLY A 9 30.60 -2.24 -19.55
C GLY A 9 29.14 -2.57 -19.31
N LYS A 10 28.64 -2.93 -18.10
CA LYS A 10 27.21 -3.05 -17.79
C LYS A 10 26.91 -2.38 -16.46
N ARG A 11 26.09 -1.33 -16.44
CA ARG A 11 25.54 -0.81 -15.17
C ARG A 11 24.84 -1.97 -14.47
N LYS A 12 25.40 -2.50 -13.38
CA LYS A 12 24.69 -3.37 -12.48
C LYS A 12 23.61 -2.50 -11.84
N VAL A 13 22.37 -2.70 -12.24
CA VAL A 13 21.20 -2.20 -11.51
C VAL A 13 21.20 -3.00 -10.21
N TRP A 14 21.54 -2.35 -9.12
CA TRP A 14 21.38 -2.93 -7.79
C TRP A 14 19.90 -2.86 -7.47
N PHE A 15 19.19 -3.97 -7.56
CA PHE A 15 17.83 -4.07 -7.04
C PHE A 15 17.91 -3.86 -5.53
N LYS A 16 17.50 -2.71 -5.08
CA LYS A 16 17.38 -2.40 -3.66
C LYS A 16 15.99 -2.87 -3.24
N PHE A 17 15.93 -3.93 -2.43
CA PHE A 17 14.66 -4.33 -1.83
C PHE A 17 14.09 -3.17 -1.04
N MET A 18 12.89 -2.75 -1.41
CA MET A 18 12.21 -1.67 -0.73
C MET A 18 11.57 -2.14 0.58
N ILE A 19 11.01 -3.36 0.58
CA ILE A 19 10.39 -3.99 1.76
C ILE A 19 10.93 -5.40 1.89
N GLU A 20 11.40 -5.78 3.08
CA GLU A 20 11.88 -7.13 3.37
C GLU A 20 11.35 -7.64 4.71
N PHE A 21 10.62 -8.74 4.67
CA PHE A 21 10.18 -9.53 5.83
C PHE A 21 11.12 -10.73 5.98
N LYS A 22 11.65 -10.95 7.19
CA LYS A 22 12.46 -12.11 7.58
C LYS A 22 11.85 -12.74 8.81
N ASP A 23 11.28 -13.93 8.65
CA ASP A 23 10.67 -14.73 9.71
C ASP A 23 9.66 -13.95 10.56
N VAL A 24 8.88 -13.08 9.91
CA VAL A 24 7.99 -12.15 10.58
C VAL A 24 6.71 -12.86 11.02
N SER A 25 6.42 -12.78 12.32
CA SER A 25 5.16 -13.23 12.88
C SER A 25 4.45 -12.11 13.62
N LYS A 26 3.12 -12.15 13.58
CA LYS A 26 2.24 -11.26 14.34
C LYS A 26 1.17 -12.07 15.05
N VAL A 27 1.25 -12.07 16.39
CA VAL A 27 0.22 -12.63 17.26
C VAL A 27 -0.45 -11.46 17.99
N TYR A 28 -1.77 -11.44 17.98
CA TYR A 28 -2.56 -10.44 18.69
C TYR A 28 -2.73 -10.82 20.16
N PRO A 29 -3.07 -9.85 21.06
CA PRO A 29 -3.23 -10.12 22.50
C PRO A 29 -4.26 -11.21 22.82
N ASN A 30 -5.27 -11.41 21.97
CA ASN A 30 -6.29 -12.45 22.08
C ASN A 30 -5.85 -13.84 21.56
N GLY A 31 -4.55 -14.01 21.24
CA GLY A 31 -3.98 -15.26 20.72
C GLY A 31 -4.18 -15.50 19.23
N VAL A 32 -4.90 -14.63 18.51
CA VAL A 32 -5.08 -14.78 17.06
C VAL A 32 -3.76 -14.53 16.33
N VAL A 33 -3.36 -15.48 15.49
CA VAL A 33 -2.18 -15.37 14.62
C VAL A 33 -2.57 -14.62 13.36
N GLY A 34 -2.05 -13.42 13.18
CA GLY A 34 -2.27 -12.61 11.99
C GLY A 34 -1.23 -12.86 10.89
N LEU A 35 0.03 -13.12 11.27
CA LEU A 35 1.12 -13.54 10.39
C LEU A 35 1.92 -14.64 11.08
N ASP A 36 2.35 -15.65 10.32
CA ASP A 36 3.12 -16.78 10.80
C ASP A 36 4.34 -17.03 9.90
N ASN A 37 5.51 -16.69 10.41
CA ASN A 37 6.81 -16.90 9.78
C ASN A 37 6.88 -16.41 8.33
N VAL A 38 6.44 -15.17 8.08
CA VAL A 38 6.39 -14.56 6.76
C VAL A 38 7.79 -14.15 6.32
N ASN A 39 8.21 -14.66 5.14
CA ASN A 39 9.40 -14.25 4.40
C ASN A 39 8.95 -13.67 3.06
N LEU A 40 9.27 -12.39 2.80
CA LEU A 40 8.81 -11.66 1.61
C LEU A 40 9.79 -10.55 1.28
N LYS A 41 10.04 -10.34 -0.01
CA LYS A 41 10.82 -9.20 -0.51
C LYS A 41 10.04 -8.52 -1.62
N ILE A 42 9.94 -7.20 -1.54
CA ILE A 42 9.28 -6.37 -2.56
C ILE A 42 10.28 -5.35 -3.05
N GLU A 43 10.41 -5.26 -4.37
CA GLU A 43 11.30 -4.32 -5.02
C GLU A 43 10.62 -2.96 -5.26
N GLN A 44 11.43 -1.96 -5.57
CA GLN A 44 10.89 -0.64 -5.88
C GLN A 44 10.14 -0.66 -7.19
N GLY A 45 8.96 -0.04 -7.22
CA GLY A 45 8.12 0.11 -8.41
C GLY A 45 7.24 -1.11 -8.71
N GLU A 46 7.29 -2.19 -7.91
CA GLU A 46 6.37 -3.33 -8.11
C GLU A 46 4.91 -2.94 -7.82
N PHE A 47 3.99 -3.46 -8.63
CA PHE A 47 2.57 -3.47 -8.33
C PHE A 47 2.15 -4.87 -7.87
N VAL A 48 1.93 -5.02 -6.58
CA VAL A 48 1.67 -6.30 -5.92
C VAL A 48 0.24 -6.34 -5.41
N ALA A 49 -0.51 -7.38 -5.77
CA ALA A 49 -1.81 -7.67 -5.17
C ALA A 49 -1.72 -8.82 -4.16
N ILE A 50 -2.35 -8.62 -3.01
CA ILE A 50 -2.44 -9.59 -1.93
C ILE A 50 -3.83 -10.17 -1.91
N ILE A 51 -3.96 -11.48 -2.11
CA ILE A 51 -5.23 -12.20 -2.18
C ILE A 51 -5.30 -13.29 -1.10
N GLY A 52 -6.52 -13.73 -0.77
CA GLY A 52 -6.78 -14.77 0.22
C GLY A 52 -8.12 -14.55 0.93
N LEU A 53 -8.54 -15.52 1.74
CA LEU A 53 -9.79 -15.47 2.49
C LEU A 53 -9.87 -14.27 3.45
N SER A 54 -11.08 -13.91 3.85
CA SER A 54 -11.27 -12.96 4.96
C SER A 54 -10.61 -13.50 6.22
N GLY A 55 -9.89 -12.65 6.96
CA GLY A 55 -9.14 -13.07 8.13
C GLY A 55 -7.80 -13.79 7.86
N ALA A 56 -7.41 -14.03 6.60
CA ALA A 56 -6.17 -14.74 6.26
C ALA A 56 -4.86 -14.02 6.67
N GLY A 57 -4.92 -12.73 7.05
CA GLY A 57 -3.74 -11.95 7.44
C GLY A 57 -3.36 -10.81 6.48
N LYS A 58 -4.10 -10.60 5.37
CA LYS A 58 -3.81 -9.59 4.34
C LYS A 58 -3.66 -8.17 4.89
N SER A 59 -4.66 -7.68 5.60
CA SER A 59 -4.62 -6.34 6.23
C SER A 59 -3.56 -6.26 7.33
N THR A 60 -3.27 -7.37 8.02
CA THR A 60 -2.19 -7.44 9.00
C THR A 60 -0.84 -7.21 8.32
N LEU A 61 -0.58 -7.88 7.17
CA LEU A 61 0.65 -7.71 6.40
C LEU A 61 0.83 -6.23 6.01
N LEU A 62 -0.17 -5.60 5.39
CA LEU A 62 -0.09 -4.18 5.01
C LEU A 62 0.16 -3.26 6.21
N ARG A 63 -0.57 -3.48 7.31
CA ARG A 63 -0.50 -2.61 8.50
C ARG A 63 0.77 -2.78 9.32
N THR A 64 1.52 -3.87 9.13
CA THR A 64 2.86 -4.01 9.72
C THR A 64 3.90 -3.18 8.97
N ILE A 65 3.78 -3.00 7.64
CA ILE A 65 4.73 -2.24 6.82
C ILE A 65 4.81 -0.78 7.29
N ASN A 66 3.67 -0.13 7.55
CA ASN A 66 3.64 1.25 8.05
C ASN A 66 3.64 1.35 9.58
N ARG A 67 3.85 0.20 10.27
CA ARG A 67 3.85 0.09 11.73
C ARG A 67 2.56 0.58 12.39
N MET A 68 1.40 0.38 11.77
CA MET A 68 0.11 0.47 12.47
C MET A 68 -0.07 -0.72 13.41
N HIS A 69 0.52 -1.87 13.06
CA HIS A 69 0.67 -3.03 13.93
C HIS A 69 2.16 -3.33 14.12
N ASP A 70 2.59 -3.48 15.37
CA ASP A 70 3.93 -3.99 15.67
C ASP A 70 3.98 -5.50 15.41
N ILE A 71 5.10 -5.99 14.87
CA ILE A 71 5.38 -7.42 14.73
C ILE A 71 5.69 -8.04 16.09
N THR A 72 5.41 -9.33 16.26
CA THR A 72 5.72 -10.07 17.49
C THR A 72 7.15 -10.62 17.46
N SER A 73 7.57 -11.19 16.33
CA SER A 73 8.92 -11.73 16.11
C SER A 73 9.38 -11.49 14.67
N GLY A 74 10.64 -11.80 14.39
CA GLY A 74 11.27 -11.58 13.10
C GLY A 74 11.78 -10.16 12.89
N THR A 75 12.14 -9.84 11.65
CA THR A 75 12.67 -8.53 11.23
C THR A 75 11.92 -8.01 10.01
N LEU A 76 11.44 -6.79 10.10
CA LEU A 76 10.84 -6.05 8.98
C LEU A 76 11.67 -4.82 8.69
N THR A 77 12.18 -4.73 7.46
CA THR A 77 12.89 -3.54 6.98
C THR A 77 12.16 -2.90 5.81
N VAL A 78 12.12 -1.58 5.80
CA VAL A 78 11.59 -0.77 4.69
C VAL A 78 12.63 0.28 4.34
N ASP A 79 13.03 0.36 3.10
CA ASP A 79 14.12 1.23 2.61
C ASP A 79 15.42 1.11 3.45
N GLY A 80 15.72 -0.13 3.90
CA GLY A 80 16.87 -0.45 4.75
C GLY A 80 16.73 -0.02 6.22
N LEU A 81 15.59 0.53 6.61
CA LEU A 81 15.28 0.91 8.00
C LEU A 81 14.52 -0.21 8.70
N GLU A 82 15.00 -0.67 9.84
CA GLU A 82 14.26 -1.63 10.66
C GLU A 82 13.08 -0.94 11.35
N VAL A 83 11.86 -1.32 10.92
CA VAL A 83 10.61 -0.62 11.29
C VAL A 83 10.35 -0.62 12.80
N LYS A 84 10.70 -1.71 13.50
CA LYS A 84 10.50 -1.88 14.94
C LYS A 84 11.26 -0.84 15.77
N ASN A 85 12.41 -0.38 15.28
CA ASN A 85 13.31 0.51 16.02
C ASN A 85 12.95 1.99 15.89
N LEU A 86 12.13 2.38 14.89
CA LEU A 86 11.75 3.76 14.63
C LEU A 86 10.87 4.32 15.75
N LYS A 87 11.15 5.56 16.22
CA LYS A 87 10.38 6.22 17.28
C LYS A 87 10.16 7.71 17.00
N GLY A 88 9.16 8.27 17.62
CA GLY A 88 8.92 9.71 17.65
C GLY A 88 8.96 10.38 16.26
N LYS A 89 9.92 11.27 16.03
CA LYS A 89 10.07 12.01 14.76
C LYS A 89 10.46 11.10 13.60
N GLU A 90 11.32 10.11 13.83
CA GLU A 90 11.76 9.15 12.79
C GLU A 90 10.58 8.34 12.27
N LEU A 91 9.73 7.80 13.15
CA LEU A 91 8.52 7.07 12.77
C LEU A 91 7.53 7.95 11.98
N ARG A 92 7.39 9.23 12.36
CA ARG A 92 6.54 10.16 11.60
C ARG A 92 7.09 10.40 10.21
N THR A 93 8.40 10.64 10.08
CA THR A 93 9.07 10.85 8.78
C THR A 93 8.97 9.60 7.92
N PHE A 94 9.17 8.41 8.50
CA PHE A 94 8.98 7.13 7.84
C PHE A 94 7.56 6.96 7.28
N ARG A 95 6.52 7.18 8.11
CA ARG A 95 5.12 7.07 7.69
C ARG A 95 4.73 8.05 6.58
N ARG A 96 5.41 9.16 6.45
CA ARG A 96 5.14 10.13 5.36
C ARG A 96 5.57 9.63 3.99
N LYS A 97 6.55 8.72 3.94
CA LYS A 97 6.97 8.06 2.71
C LYS A 97 6.00 6.94 2.28
N ILE A 98 5.08 6.54 3.15
CA ILE A 98 4.14 5.45 2.93
C ILE A 98 2.72 6.01 2.94
N GLY A 99 2.11 6.05 1.77
CA GLY A 99 0.69 6.38 1.65
C GLY A 99 -0.16 5.20 2.09
N MET A 100 -1.25 5.46 2.83
CA MET A 100 -2.20 4.42 3.22
C MET A 100 -3.61 4.80 2.78
N ILE A 101 -4.24 3.90 2.03
CA ILE A 101 -5.62 4.01 1.57
C ILE A 101 -6.41 2.88 2.23
N PHE A 102 -7.53 3.24 2.84
CA PHE A 102 -8.40 2.32 3.57
C PHE A 102 -9.68 2.05 2.79
N GLN A 103 -10.37 0.99 3.11
CA GLN A 103 -11.67 0.62 2.57
C GLN A 103 -12.73 1.72 2.73
N SER A 104 -12.79 2.36 3.90
CA SER A 104 -13.54 3.61 4.08
C SER A 104 -12.63 4.77 3.65
N PHE A 105 -13.06 5.59 2.74
CA PHE A 105 -12.27 6.66 2.11
C PHE A 105 -11.60 7.63 3.10
N ASN A 106 -12.07 7.64 4.35
CA ASN A 106 -11.58 8.49 5.46
C ASN A 106 -11.49 9.97 5.08
N LEU A 107 -12.47 10.46 4.32
CA LEU A 107 -12.59 11.85 3.97
C LEU A 107 -13.37 12.61 5.02
N VAL A 108 -13.01 13.88 5.23
CA VAL A 108 -13.83 14.81 5.97
C VAL A 108 -14.96 15.25 5.05
N THR A 109 -16.14 14.65 5.23
CA THR A 109 -17.26 14.70 4.28
C THR A 109 -17.80 16.11 4.07
N ARG A 110 -17.91 16.92 5.14
CA ARG A 110 -18.49 18.29 5.09
C ARG A 110 -17.50 19.38 4.66
N THR A 111 -16.33 19.02 4.12
CA THR A 111 -15.35 19.96 3.58
C THR A 111 -15.09 19.70 2.09
N THR A 112 -14.43 20.66 1.43
CA THR A 112 -14.13 20.54 0.00
C THR A 112 -13.09 19.47 -0.30
N VAL A 113 -13.11 18.98 -1.54
CA VAL A 113 -12.16 18.00 -2.08
C VAL A 113 -10.72 18.48 -1.90
N ILE A 114 -10.41 19.71 -2.34
CA ILE A 114 -9.05 20.26 -2.20
C ILE A 114 -8.61 20.33 -0.73
N ARG A 115 -9.49 20.65 0.20
CA ARG A 115 -9.15 20.65 1.63
C ARG A 115 -8.84 19.25 2.14
N ASN A 116 -9.55 18.22 1.68
CA ASN A 116 -9.22 16.84 2.00
C ASN A 116 -7.81 16.46 1.52
N VAL A 117 -7.42 16.88 0.32
CA VAL A 117 -6.08 16.63 -0.22
C VAL A 117 -5.02 17.42 0.56
N LEU A 118 -5.29 18.68 0.89
CA LEU A 118 -4.39 19.53 1.68
C LEU A 118 -4.12 18.98 3.10
N MET A 119 -5.01 18.14 3.67
CA MET A 119 -4.76 17.46 4.96
C MET A 119 -3.46 16.62 4.94
N ALA A 120 -3.01 16.17 3.78
CA ALA A 120 -1.72 15.50 3.60
C ALA A 120 -0.52 16.32 4.07
N LYS A 121 -0.62 17.66 4.05
CA LYS A 121 0.43 18.60 4.44
C LYS A 121 0.43 18.96 5.92
N VAL A 122 -0.65 18.69 6.63
CA VAL A 122 -0.79 19.03 8.05
C VAL A 122 0.37 18.56 8.94
N PRO A 123 0.93 17.33 8.77
CA PRO A 123 2.06 16.88 9.58
C PRO A 123 3.35 17.70 9.41
N GLU A 124 3.46 18.50 8.35
CA GLU A 124 4.61 19.36 8.04
C GLU A 124 4.43 20.80 8.50
N MET A 125 3.21 21.15 8.87
CA MET A 125 2.85 22.53 9.17
C MET A 125 3.14 22.87 10.65
N PRO A 126 3.60 24.10 10.93
CA PRO A 126 3.63 24.60 12.30
C PRO A 126 2.21 24.73 12.86
N PHE A 127 2.08 24.48 14.16
CA PHE A 127 0.78 24.38 14.85
C PHE A 127 -0.16 25.58 14.60
N TRP A 128 0.36 26.80 14.61
CA TRP A 128 -0.44 28.01 14.38
C TRP A 128 -1.07 28.06 12.96
N ARG A 129 -0.38 27.52 11.93
CA ARG A 129 -0.94 27.45 10.57
C ARG A 129 -2.01 26.39 10.45
N VAL A 130 -1.85 25.27 11.17
CA VAL A 130 -2.89 24.23 11.25
C VAL A 130 -4.15 24.81 11.90
N LEU A 131 -3.99 25.54 13.00
CA LEU A 131 -5.08 26.16 13.73
C LEU A 131 -5.86 27.17 12.86
N LEU A 132 -5.15 27.99 12.09
CA LEU A 132 -5.74 28.99 11.18
C LEU A 132 -6.18 28.39 9.83
N GLY A 133 -5.86 27.14 9.53
CA GLY A 133 -6.15 26.49 8.26
C GLY A 133 -5.46 27.15 7.05
N VAL A 134 -4.27 27.76 7.25
CA VAL A 134 -3.54 28.53 6.23
C VAL A 134 -2.49 27.66 5.55
N PHE A 135 -2.77 27.24 4.32
CA PHE A 135 -1.83 26.51 3.45
C PHE A 135 -1.03 27.43 2.55
N LYS A 136 0.20 27.05 2.20
CA LYS A 136 1.04 27.78 1.24
C LYS A 136 0.47 27.68 -0.17
N LYS A 137 0.87 28.56 -1.07
CA LYS A 137 0.49 28.51 -2.47
C LYS A 137 1.00 27.22 -3.12
N GLU A 138 2.23 26.81 -2.78
CA GLU A 138 2.86 25.58 -3.26
C GLU A 138 2.06 24.33 -2.85
N ASP A 139 1.59 24.29 -1.58
CA ASP A 139 0.77 23.18 -1.08
C ASP A 139 -0.56 23.05 -1.87
N LYS A 140 -1.19 24.22 -2.18
CA LYS A 140 -2.43 24.26 -2.97
C LYS A 140 -2.20 23.81 -4.41
N MET A 141 -1.09 24.23 -5.04
CA MET A 141 -0.74 23.80 -6.39
C MET A 141 -0.51 22.28 -6.42
N GLN A 142 0.27 21.74 -5.48
CA GLN A 142 0.50 20.30 -5.39
C GLN A 142 -0.77 19.49 -5.14
N ALA A 143 -1.71 20.02 -4.35
CA ALA A 143 -3.02 19.40 -4.15
C ALA A 143 -3.84 19.36 -5.45
N LEU A 144 -3.85 20.45 -6.23
CA LEU A 144 -4.53 20.50 -7.52
C LEU A 144 -3.88 19.56 -8.54
N GLU A 145 -2.55 19.51 -8.61
CA GLU A 145 -1.81 18.57 -9.46
C GLU A 145 -2.11 17.10 -9.09
N SER A 146 -2.23 16.82 -7.79
CA SER A 146 -2.61 15.47 -7.33
C SER A 146 -4.04 15.09 -7.72
N LEU A 147 -4.98 16.06 -7.72
CA LEU A 147 -6.35 15.87 -8.20
C LEU A 147 -6.40 15.67 -9.72
N ASP A 148 -5.56 16.40 -10.46
CA ASP A 148 -5.45 16.27 -11.91
C ASP A 148 -4.96 14.86 -12.32
N LYS A 149 -3.92 14.35 -11.62
CA LYS A 149 -3.36 13.00 -11.87
C LYS A 149 -4.40 11.88 -11.76
N VAL A 150 -5.43 12.06 -10.93
CA VAL A 150 -6.52 11.09 -10.74
C VAL A 150 -7.81 11.50 -11.46
N GLY A 151 -7.76 12.52 -12.34
CA GLY A 151 -8.86 12.95 -13.21
C GLY A 151 -10.09 13.49 -12.47
N ILE A 152 -9.89 14.23 -11.35
CA ILE A 152 -11.00 14.80 -10.56
C ILE A 152 -10.76 16.29 -10.20
N LEU A 153 -9.92 16.97 -10.96
CA LEU A 153 -9.59 18.39 -10.74
C LEU A 153 -10.82 19.30 -10.79
N ASP A 154 -11.78 19.00 -11.67
CA ASP A 154 -13.04 19.74 -11.84
C ASP A 154 -13.91 19.76 -10.58
N LYS A 155 -13.72 18.81 -9.68
CA LYS A 155 -14.41 18.69 -8.40
C LYS A 155 -13.66 19.30 -7.21
N ALA A 156 -12.51 19.97 -7.42
CA ALA A 156 -11.64 20.45 -6.35
C ALA A 156 -12.35 21.27 -5.26
N TYR A 157 -13.34 22.06 -5.63
CA TYR A 157 -14.05 22.96 -4.73
C TYR A 157 -15.44 22.45 -4.29
N ILE A 158 -15.83 21.24 -4.74
CA ILE A 158 -17.08 20.59 -4.32
C ILE A 158 -16.85 19.91 -2.97
N ARG A 159 -17.90 19.76 -2.17
CA ARG A 159 -17.85 19.03 -0.89
C ARG A 159 -17.74 17.54 -1.15
N ALA A 160 -16.95 16.85 -0.29
CA ALA A 160 -16.69 15.42 -0.46
C ALA A 160 -17.96 14.54 -0.29
N ASP A 161 -18.96 14.98 0.46
CA ASP A 161 -20.24 14.27 0.62
C ASP A 161 -21.16 14.33 -0.63
N GLN A 162 -20.82 15.14 -1.61
CA GLN A 162 -21.53 15.24 -2.89
C GLN A 162 -20.94 14.33 -3.99
N LEU A 163 -19.89 13.60 -3.67
CA LEU A 163 -19.18 12.75 -4.60
C LEU A 163 -19.69 11.30 -4.56
N SER A 164 -19.65 10.62 -5.71
CA SER A 164 -19.83 9.16 -5.77
C SER A 164 -18.70 8.43 -5.03
N GLY A 165 -18.90 7.15 -4.69
CA GLY A 165 -17.88 6.33 -4.01
C GLY A 165 -16.55 6.29 -4.77
N GLY A 166 -16.58 6.08 -6.08
CA GLY A 166 -15.36 6.09 -6.91
C GLY A 166 -14.68 7.45 -6.96
N GLN A 167 -15.44 8.55 -6.98
CA GLN A 167 -14.89 9.91 -6.88
C GLN A 167 -14.24 10.13 -5.49
N GLN A 168 -14.87 9.68 -4.41
CA GLN A 168 -14.30 9.76 -3.06
C GLN A 168 -13.00 8.95 -2.96
N GLN A 169 -12.93 7.78 -3.60
CA GLN A 169 -11.71 6.97 -3.67
C GLN A 169 -10.59 7.69 -4.40
N ARG A 170 -10.89 8.35 -5.53
CA ARG A 170 -9.92 9.18 -6.25
C ARG A 170 -9.41 10.34 -5.40
N VAL A 171 -10.27 10.97 -4.59
CA VAL A 171 -9.83 12.01 -3.64
C VAL A 171 -8.91 11.42 -2.57
N ALA A 172 -9.19 10.22 -2.05
CA ALA A 172 -8.30 9.55 -1.11
C ALA A 172 -6.94 9.23 -1.75
N LEU A 173 -6.93 8.80 -3.01
CA LEU A 173 -5.71 8.57 -3.78
C LEU A 173 -4.94 9.88 -4.04
N ALA A 174 -5.61 10.96 -4.46
CA ALA A 174 -5.00 12.29 -4.62
C ALA A 174 -4.39 12.81 -3.30
N ARG A 175 -5.09 12.63 -2.18
CA ARG A 175 -4.56 12.98 -0.85
C ARG A 175 -3.29 12.19 -0.54
N THR A 176 -3.25 10.92 -0.89
CA THR A 176 -2.08 10.07 -0.72
C THR A 176 -0.92 10.56 -1.59
N LEU A 177 -1.17 10.88 -2.86
CA LEU A 177 -0.15 11.43 -3.77
C LEU A 177 0.42 12.77 -3.32
N ALA A 178 -0.41 13.62 -2.69
CA ALA A 178 0.04 14.91 -2.15
C ALA A 178 1.07 14.79 -1.01
N GLN A 179 1.23 13.59 -0.40
CA GLN A 179 2.32 13.30 0.54
C GLN A 179 3.66 13.04 -0.17
N ASN A 180 3.65 12.85 -1.51
CA ASN A 180 4.79 12.41 -2.30
C ASN A 180 5.37 11.07 -1.79
N PRO A 181 4.55 9.99 -1.74
CA PRO A 181 4.94 8.71 -1.18
C PRO A 181 5.88 7.94 -2.11
N GLU A 182 6.73 7.09 -1.52
CA GLU A 182 7.53 6.09 -2.23
C GLU A 182 6.79 4.74 -2.34
N ILE A 183 5.86 4.48 -1.41
CA ILE A 183 5.03 3.28 -1.32
C ILE A 183 3.57 3.69 -1.11
N ILE A 184 2.64 3.02 -1.78
CA ILE A 184 1.20 3.09 -1.49
C ILE A 184 0.73 1.72 -1.01
N LEU A 185 0.14 1.69 0.18
CA LEU A 185 -0.55 0.55 0.74
C LEU A 185 -2.05 0.78 0.62
N ALA A 186 -2.78 -0.12 -0.02
CA ALA A 186 -4.22 0.01 -0.22
C ALA A 186 -4.95 -1.21 0.35
N ASP A 187 -5.73 -1.00 1.41
CA ASP A 187 -6.47 -2.05 2.12
C ASP A 187 -7.92 -2.06 1.64
N GLU A 188 -8.25 -2.94 0.69
CA GLU A 188 -9.57 -3.11 0.07
C GLU A 188 -10.15 -1.83 -0.58
N PRO A 189 -9.38 -1.10 -1.41
CA PRO A 189 -9.77 0.24 -1.88
C PRO A 189 -10.97 0.24 -2.82
N VAL A 190 -11.38 -0.90 -3.36
CA VAL A 190 -12.49 -1.04 -4.33
C VAL A 190 -13.66 -1.88 -3.82
N ALA A 191 -13.62 -2.34 -2.56
CA ALA A 191 -14.62 -3.27 -2.03
C ALA A 191 -16.05 -2.74 -1.99
N ALA A 192 -16.22 -1.42 -1.88
CA ALA A 192 -17.53 -0.76 -1.82
C ALA A 192 -17.97 -0.14 -3.18
N LEU A 193 -17.29 -0.46 -4.27
CA LEU A 193 -17.53 0.11 -5.60
C LEU A 193 -18.20 -0.90 -6.54
N ASP A 194 -19.00 -0.39 -7.47
CA ASP A 194 -19.49 -1.20 -8.58
C ASP A 194 -18.34 -1.67 -9.51
N PRO A 195 -18.51 -2.75 -10.28
CA PRO A 195 -17.43 -3.33 -11.08
C PRO A 195 -16.79 -2.38 -12.08
N VAL A 196 -17.57 -1.48 -12.70
CA VAL A 196 -17.04 -0.51 -13.68
C VAL A 196 -16.18 0.53 -13.00
N THR A 197 -16.67 1.09 -11.91
CA THR A 197 -15.93 2.07 -11.10
C THR A 197 -14.68 1.45 -10.47
N ALA A 198 -14.77 0.19 -10.01
CA ALA A 198 -13.62 -0.56 -9.46
C ALA A 198 -12.50 -0.70 -10.49
N LYS A 199 -12.81 -1.10 -11.73
CA LYS A 199 -11.82 -1.16 -12.83
C LYS A 199 -11.17 0.18 -13.10
N GLN A 200 -11.94 1.25 -13.09
CA GLN A 200 -11.42 2.58 -13.32
C GLN A 200 -10.43 3.03 -12.23
N VAL A 201 -10.76 2.77 -10.96
CA VAL A 201 -9.86 3.06 -9.84
C VAL A 201 -8.60 2.20 -9.90
N MET A 202 -8.71 0.93 -10.27
CA MET A 202 -7.54 0.05 -10.47
C MET A 202 -6.64 0.55 -11.60
N SER A 203 -7.22 1.03 -12.69
CA SER A 203 -6.48 1.67 -13.79
C SER A 203 -5.75 2.95 -13.32
N ASP A 204 -6.37 3.74 -12.45
CA ASP A 204 -5.72 4.92 -11.84
C ASP A 204 -4.50 4.51 -11.01
N PHE A 205 -4.60 3.44 -10.18
CA PHE A 205 -3.47 2.87 -9.44
C PHE A 205 -2.36 2.40 -10.39
N ARG A 206 -2.70 1.67 -11.47
CA ARG A 206 -1.72 1.18 -12.44
C ARG A 206 -0.98 2.31 -13.12
N LYS A 207 -1.71 3.34 -13.56
CA LYS A 207 -1.12 4.53 -14.18
C LYS A 207 -0.14 5.23 -13.22
N ILE A 208 -0.53 5.45 -11.97
CA ILE A 208 0.32 6.07 -10.94
C ILE A 208 1.59 5.24 -10.71
N ASN A 209 1.48 3.91 -10.61
CA ASN A 209 2.62 3.02 -10.46
C ASN A 209 3.61 3.21 -11.62
N GLN A 210 3.13 3.19 -12.87
CA GLN A 210 3.95 3.31 -14.07
C GLN A 210 4.56 4.70 -14.25
N ASP A 211 3.76 5.76 -14.08
CA ASP A 211 4.19 7.14 -14.35
C ASP A 211 5.15 7.66 -13.27
N MET A 212 5.00 7.20 -12.03
CA MET A 212 5.74 7.72 -10.88
C MET A 212 6.73 6.73 -10.25
N ASN A 213 6.78 5.49 -10.73
CA ASN A 213 7.60 4.40 -10.17
C ASN A 213 7.39 4.20 -8.66
N ILE A 214 6.15 4.39 -8.18
CA ILE A 214 5.73 4.17 -6.80
C ILE A 214 5.40 2.69 -6.62
N SER A 215 5.93 2.05 -5.58
CA SER A 215 5.54 0.68 -5.23
C SER A 215 4.11 0.67 -4.70
N ILE A 216 3.26 -0.22 -5.22
CA ILE A 216 1.87 -0.35 -4.79
C ILE A 216 1.62 -1.76 -4.26
N LEU A 217 1.16 -1.85 -3.02
CA LEU A 217 0.69 -3.09 -2.42
C LEU A 217 -0.80 -2.94 -2.14
N ILE A 218 -1.60 -3.76 -2.79
CA ILE A 218 -3.06 -3.69 -2.69
C ILE A 218 -3.63 -5.01 -2.14
N ASN A 219 -4.39 -4.92 -1.07
CA ASN A 219 -5.23 -6.00 -0.60
C ASN A 219 -6.57 -5.95 -1.35
N ILE A 220 -6.93 -7.03 -2.01
CA ILE A 220 -8.13 -7.08 -2.86
C ILE A 220 -8.81 -8.45 -2.77
N HIS A 221 -10.16 -8.44 -2.74
CA HIS A 221 -10.96 -9.66 -2.75
C HIS A 221 -11.32 -10.15 -4.16
N HIS A 222 -11.37 -9.24 -5.14
CA HIS A 222 -11.68 -9.54 -6.52
C HIS A 222 -10.44 -10.07 -7.24
N VAL A 223 -10.33 -11.41 -7.33
CA VAL A 223 -9.17 -12.08 -7.96
C VAL A 223 -8.95 -11.61 -9.40
N GLU A 224 -10.02 -11.45 -10.17
CA GLU A 224 -9.95 -10.99 -11.56
C GLU A 224 -9.25 -9.64 -11.69
N LEU A 225 -9.59 -8.68 -10.81
CA LEU A 225 -8.93 -7.37 -10.78
C LEU A 225 -7.47 -7.48 -10.34
N ALA A 226 -7.17 -8.38 -9.39
CA ALA A 226 -5.79 -8.61 -8.98
C ALA A 226 -4.94 -9.11 -10.15
N LEU A 227 -5.44 -10.09 -10.91
CA LEU A 227 -4.74 -10.67 -12.07
C LEU A 227 -4.63 -9.71 -13.25
N GLU A 228 -5.65 -8.84 -13.46
CA GLU A 228 -5.68 -7.89 -14.58
C GLU A 228 -4.69 -6.72 -14.38
N TYR A 229 -4.50 -6.26 -13.12
CA TYR A 229 -3.78 -5.00 -12.87
C TYR A 229 -2.41 -5.15 -12.18
N ALA A 230 -2.20 -6.20 -11.37
CA ALA A 230 -0.94 -6.38 -10.66
C ALA A 230 0.07 -7.22 -11.47
N ASP A 231 1.36 -6.91 -11.30
CA ASP A 231 2.44 -7.70 -11.91
C ASP A 231 2.71 -8.98 -11.11
N ARG A 232 2.50 -8.93 -9.79
CA ARG A 232 2.81 -10.00 -8.85
C ARG A 232 1.68 -10.23 -7.88
N ILE A 233 1.41 -11.49 -7.59
CA ILE A 233 0.39 -11.93 -6.65
C ILE A 233 1.05 -12.55 -5.43
N ILE A 234 0.57 -12.15 -4.24
CA ILE A 234 0.89 -12.79 -2.97
C ILE A 234 -0.39 -13.44 -2.45
N GLY A 235 -0.41 -14.77 -2.40
CA GLY A 235 -1.49 -15.55 -1.81
C GLY A 235 -1.24 -15.77 -0.31
N ILE A 236 -2.15 -15.31 0.55
CA ILE A 236 -2.05 -15.51 2.01
C ILE A 236 -3.18 -16.41 2.48
N ARG A 237 -2.81 -17.40 3.32
CA ARG A 237 -3.75 -18.29 4.02
C ARG A 237 -3.27 -18.55 5.44
N ALA A 238 -4.17 -18.35 6.42
CA ALA A 238 -3.91 -18.56 7.85
C ALA A 238 -2.59 -17.92 8.34
N GLY A 239 -2.32 -16.68 7.89
CA GLY A 239 -1.12 -15.93 8.25
C GLY A 239 0.16 -16.30 7.47
N LYS A 240 0.12 -17.30 6.59
CA LYS A 240 1.27 -17.78 5.81
C LYS A 240 1.16 -17.36 4.35
N ILE A 241 2.29 -17.08 3.71
CA ILE A 241 2.38 -16.93 2.26
C ILE A 241 2.35 -18.34 1.67
N VAL A 242 1.35 -18.63 0.85
CA VAL A 242 1.17 -19.92 0.14
C VAL A 242 1.43 -19.79 -1.35
N TYR A 243 1.46 -18.57 -1.88
CA TYR A 243 1.87 -18.26 -3.24
C TYR A 243 2.59 -16.90 -3.27
N ASP A 244 3.64 -16.82 -4.06
CA ASP A 244 4.39 -15.60 -4.35
C ASP A 244 4.99 -15.70 -5.76
N GLY A 245 4.45 -14.96 -6.71
CA GLY A 245 4.89 -15.03 -8.10
C GLY A 245 4.12 -14.12 -9.06
N PRO A 246 4.50 -14.10 -10.35
CA PRO A 246 3.86 -13.31 -11.39
C PRO A 246 2.36 -13.61 -11.48
N SER A 247 1.55 -12.58 -11.80
CA SER A 247 0.09 -12.74 -11.95
C SER A 247 -0.28 -13.71 -13.08
N GLU A 248 0.50 -13.76 -14.16
CA GLU A 248 0.31 -14.67 -15.29
C GLU A 248 0.47 -16.16 -14.94
N ASN A 249 1.17 -16.48 -13.86
CA ASN A 249 1.39 -17.85 -13.40
C ASN A 249 0.34 -18.35 -12.41
N VAL A 250 -0.68 -17.55 -12.11
CA VAL A 250 -1.76 -17.94 -11.19
C VAL A 250 -2.75 -18.83 -11.91
N THR A 251 -2.63 -20.14 -11.68
CA THR A 251 -3.54 -21.18 -12.19
C THR A 251 -4.71 -21.41 -11.23
N GLN A 252 -5.72 -22.20 -11.68
CA GLN A 252 -6.81 -22.61 -10.81
C GLN A 252 -6.29 -23.40 -9.58
N ASP A 253 -5.24 -24.20 -9.72
CA ASP A 253 -4.66 -24.96 -8.60
C ASP A 253 -4.01 -24.02 -7.57
N VAL A 254 -3.38 -22.93 -8.03
CA VAL A 254 -2.87 -21.89 -7.14
C VAL A 254 -4.03 -21.22 -6.39
N LEU A 255 -5.12 -20.89 -7.06
CA LEU A 255 -6.31 -20.32 -6.42
C LEU A 255 -6.92 -21.30 -5.41
N ASN A 256 -7.03 -22.59 -5.75
CA ASN A 256 -7.50 -23.62 -4.83
C ASN A 256 -6.59 -23.71 -3.59
N THR A 257 -5.27 -23.61 -3.76
CA THR A 257 -4.32 -23.58 -2.64
C THR A 257 -4.55 -22.38 -1.72
N ILE A 258 -4.84 -21.21 -2.28
CA ILE A 258 -5.09 -19.99 -1.52
C ILE A 258 -6.44 -20.03 -0.80
N TYR A 259 -7.49 -20.53 -1.45
CA TYR A 259 -8.87 -20.42 -0.98
C TYR A 259 -9.46 -21.70 -0.37
N GLU A 260 -9.11 -22.90 -0.87
CA GLU A 260 -9.81 -24.16 -0.54
C GLU A 260 -8.90 -25.26 0.05
N GLY A 261 -7.61 -25.24 -0.23
CA GLY A 261 -6.70 -26.34 0.09
C GLY A 261 -6.34 -26.46 1.58
N LYS A 262 -5.94 -27.67 2.03
CA LYS A 262 -5.20 -27.87 3.29
C LYS A 262 -3.81 -27.23 3.15
N ILE A 263 -3.26 -26.65 4.23
CA ILE A 263 -1.87 -26.15 4.24
C ILE A 263 -0.97 -27.36 3.96
N PRO A 264 -0.09 -27.33 2.93
CA PRO A 264 0.88 -28.39 2.78
C PRO A 264 1.71 -28.48 4.07
N GLU A 265 1.73 -29.64 4.72
CA GLU A 265 2.66 -29.90 5.80
C GLU A 265 4.06 -29.81 5.20
N LYS A 266 4.98 -29.07 5.87
CA LYS A 266 6.37 -29.10 5.49
C LYS A 266 6.81 -30.58 5.50
N THR A 267 7.14 -31.12 4.34
CA THR A 267 7.97 -32.33 4.27
C THR A 267 9.29 -31.94 4.92
N GLU A 268 9.51 -32.39 6.15
CA GLU A 268 10.84 -32.43 6.74
C GLU A 268 11.66 -33.36 5.84
N GLU A 269 12.49 -32.77 4.99
CA GLU A 269 13.55 -33.56 4.34
C GLU A 269 14.51 -34.02 5.42
N ALA A 270 14.54 -35.32 5.58
CA ALA A 270 15.47 -36.06 6.46
C ALA A 270 16.92 -35.98 5.95
#